data_98db0ff4ca17bfd7c6f44bf041a26fd5
#
_entry.id   98db0ff4ca17bfd7c6f44bf041a26fd5
#
_cell.length_a   1.000
_cell.length_b   1.000
_cell.length_c   1.000
_cell.angle_alpha   90.00
_cell.angle_beta   90.00
_cell.angle_gamma   90.00
#
_symmetry.space_group_name_H-M   'P 1'
#
loop_
_entity.id
_entity.type
_entity.pdbx_description
1 polymer ?
#
loop_
_entity_poly.entity_id
_entity_poly.type
_entity_poly.pdbx_seq_one_letter_code
_entity_poly.pdbx_strand_id
1 'polypeptide(L)'
;ETNCACILGMRYFGEHKKGTLTMAWAIANRNGYASCHGGQKEYSLPGGKKFVASVYGLSGSGKSTLTHAKHNGKYDADGGIKVLHDDAFIINSDTCASIALEPTYFDKTADYPTGCPDNAYLLSAQNCSCTLDEDGKIQLVTEDIRNGNGRAIKSKLWSPNRVDKIDAPVNAIFWIMKDPTIPPVVN
;
A
#
# COMPACT_ATOMS: atom_id res chain seq x y z
N GLU A 1 -13.63 -12.03 28.46
CA GLU A 1 -12.82 -11.03 27.81
C GLU A 1 -13.15 -11.01 26.34
N THR A 2 -13.37 -9.80 25.84
CA THR A 2 -14.20 -9.56 24.66
C THR A 2 -13.31 -9.33 23.46
N ASN A 3 -12.49 -9.92 22.91
CA ASN A 3 -11.75 -9.66 21.63
C ASN A 3 -12.25 -8.43 20.85
N CYS A 4 -12.47 -7.31 21.58
CA CYS A 4 -13.06 -6.10 21.08
C CYS A 4 -12.12 -4.91 21.33
N ALA A 5 -11.90 -4.06 20.34
CA ALA A 5 -11.22 -2.78 20.47
C ALA A 5 -12.25 -1.65 20.33
N CYS A 6 -12.19 -0.66 21.22
CA CYS A 6 -13.08 0.47 21.21
C CYS A 6 -12.27 1.76 21.16
N ILE A 7 -12.56 2.64 20.19
CA ILE A 7 -11.89 3.94 20.01
C ILE A 7 -12.94 5.02 20.14
N LEU A 8 -12.83 5.86 21.18
CA LEU A 8 -13.79 6.89 21.51
C LEU A 8 -13.17 8.29 21.37
N GLY A 9 -13.90 9.20 20.75
CA GLY A 9 -13.54 10.62 20.67
C GLY A 9 -12.34 10.95 19.77
N MET A 10 -11.77 9.98 19.06
CA MET A 10 -10.65 10.21 18.17
C MET A 10 -11.11 10.63 16.77
N ARG A 11 -10.50 11.70 16.26
CA ARG A 11 -10.77 12.22 14.92
C ARG A 11 -9.76 11.76 13.86
N TYR A 12 -8.65 11.14 14.27
CA TYR A 12 -7.62 10.67 13.38
C TYR A 12 -7.94 9.26 12.87
N PHE A 13 -8.32 9.17 11.60
CA PHE A 13 -8.72 7.90 10.97
C PHE A 13 -7.61 6.84 10.97
N GLY A 14 -6.34 7.26 10.98
CA GLY A 14 -5.21 6.34 11.01
C GLY A 14 -5.21 5.38 12.21
N GLU A 15 -5.70 5.80 13.37
CA GLU A 15 -5.82 4.91 14.54
C GLU A 15 -6.85 3.79 14.31
N HIS A 16 -8.01 4.12 13.73
CA HIS A 16 -9.02 3.11 13.39
C HIS A 16 -8.46 2.10 12.38
N LYS A 17 -7.79 2.60 11.32
CA LYS A 17 -7.17 1.77 10.31
C LYS A 17 -6.10 0.85 10.92
N LYS A 18 -5.15 1.40 11.65
CA LYS A 18 -4.03 0.61 12.21
C LYS A 18 -4.50 -0.32 13.32
N GLY A 19 -5.47 0.07 14.12
CA GLY A 19 -6.12 -0.81 15.11
C GLY A 19 -6.77 -2.02 14.45
N THR A 20 -7.54 -1.82 13.38
CA THR A 20 -8.17 -2.89 12.62
C THR A 20 -7.12 -3.82 11.99
N LEU A 21 -6.06 -3.29 11.39
CA LEU A 21 -4.98 -4.09 10.84
C LEU A 21 -4.26 -4.91 11.92
N THR A 22 -4.01 -4.34 13.08
CA THR A 22 -3.37 -5.07 14.20
C THR A 22 -4.21 -6.27 14.63
N MET A 23 -5.53 -6.10 14.73
CA MET A 23 -6.43 -7.22 15.03
C MET A 23 -6.45 -8.26 13.90
N ALA A 24 -6.50 -7.83 12.64
CA ALA A 24 -6.47 -8.73 11.49
C ALA A 24 -5.16 -9.54 11.45
N TRP A 25 -4.02 -8.92 11.70
CA TRP A 25 -2.74 -9.61 11.78
C TRP A 25 -2.66 -10.60 12.94
N ALA A 26 -3.21 -10.25 14.11
CA ALA A 26 -3.26 -11.16 15.25
C ALA A 26 -4.12 -12.40 14.94
N ILE A 27 -5.25 -12.22 14.27
CA ILE A 27 -6.11 -13.31 13.81
C ILE A 27 -5.39 -14.16 12.75
N ALA A 28 -4.76 -13.53 11.77
CA ALA A 28 -4.01 -14.19 10.72
C ALA A 28 -2.87 -15.06 11.30
N ASN A 29 -2.12 -14.53 12.25
CA ASN A 29 -1.04 -15.27 12.90
C ASN A 29 -1.54 -16.52 13.64
N ARG A 30 -2.67 -16.45 14.34
CA ARG A 30 -3.31 -17.59 14.99
C ARG A 30 -3.79 -18.67 14.00
N ASN A 31 -3.98 -18.30 12.74
CA ASN A 31 -4.45 -19.19 11.67
C ASN A 31 -3.33 -19.58 10.68
N GLY A 32 -2.06 -19.51 11.09
CA GLY A 32 -0.94 -19.98 10.29
C GLY A 32 -0.51 -19.02 9.18
N TYR A 33 -0.68 -17.70 9.37
CA TYR A 33 -0.18 -16.69 8.45
C TYR A 33 0.88 -15.81 9.09
N ALA A 34 1.89 -15.47 8.33
CA ALA A 34 2.83 -14.40 8.68
C ALA A 34 2.22 -13.03 8.37
N SER A 35 2.30 -12.12 9.33
CA SER A 35 1.79 -10.74 9.20
C SER A 35 2.87 -9.83 8.62
N CYS A 36 2.55 -9.12 7.55
CA CYS A 36 3.50 -8.33 6.78
C CYS A 36 3.05 -6.87 6.67
N HIS A 37 3.96 -5.94 7.04
CA HIS A 37 3.80 -4.51 6.80
C HIS A 37 4.83 -4.06 5.76
N GLY A 38 4.44 -4.07 4.50
CA GLY A 38 5.33 -3.80 3.37
C GLY A 38 4.59 -3.82 2.05
N GLY A 39 5.34 -3.83 0.97
CA GLY A 39 4.81 -3.99 -0.38
C GLY A 39 5.16 -5.35 -0.95
N GLN A 40 4.30 -5.87 -1.82
CA GLN A 40 4.57 -7.12 -2.54
C GLN A 40 4.09 -7.04 -3.99
N LYS A 41 4.90 -7.60 -4.89
CA LYS A 41 4.55 -7.74 -6.30
C LYS A 41 5.10 -9.02 -6.93
N GLU A 42 4.40 -9.50 -7.94
CA GLU A 42 4.78 -10.61 -8.79
C GLU A 42 5.23 -10.09 -10.16
N TYR A 43 6.38 -10.52 -10.60
CA TYR A 43 6.87 -10.31 -11.96
C TYR A 43 6.62 -11.55 -12.80
N SER A 44 6.08 -11.36 -13.99
CA SER A 44 6.07 -12.39 -15.02
C SER A 44 7.42 -12.38 -15.74
N LEU A 45 8.04 -13.54 -15.85
CA LEU A 45 9.34 -13.72 -16.48
C LEU A 45 9.22 -14.62 -17.72
N PRO A 46 10.19 -14.59 -18.66
CA PRO A 46 10.22 -15.45 -19.82
C PRO A 46 10.03 -16.93 -19.47
N GLY A 47 9.28 -17.66 -20.33
CA GLY A 47 8.97 -19.07 -20.11
C GLY A 47 7.90 -19.32 -19.04
N GLY A 48 7.06 -18.33 -18.72
CA GLY A 48 5.95 -18.45 -17.77
C GLY A 48 6.40 -18.54 -16.31
N LYS A 49 7.66 -18.25 -16.02
CA LYS A 49 8.18 -18.20 -14.65
C LYS A 49 7.64 -16.98 -13.92
N LYS A 50 7.51 -17.10 -12.60
CA LYS A 50 7.08 -16.00 -11.72
C LYS A 50 8.16 -15.70 -10.70
N PHE A 51 8.30 -14.43 -10.37
CA PHE A 51 9.20 -13.96 -9.34
C PHE A 51 8.45 -13.00 -8.42
N VAL A 52 8.30 -13.37 -7.16
CA VAL A 52 7.59 -12.57 -6.15
C VAL A 52 8.61 -11.87 -5.25
N ALA A 53 8.50 -10.55 -5.20
CA ALA A 53 9.36 -9.71 -4.36
C ALA A 53 8.51 -9.01 -3.30
N SER A 54 8.96 -9.09 -2.05
CA SER A 54 8.41 -8.32 -0.93
C SER A 54 9.39 -7.22 -0.51
N VAL A 55 8.86 -6.03 -0.23
CA VAL A 55 9.65 -4.83 0.08
C VAL A 55 9.24 -4.31 1.45
N TYR A 56 10.20 -4.20 2.34
CA TYR A 56 10.02 -3.71 3.70
C TYR A 56 10.91 -2.51 3.98
N GLY A 57 10.51 -1.65 4.91
CA GLY A 57 11.26 -0.47 5.32
C GLY A 57 10.40 0.52 6.09
N LEU A 58 11.02 1.54 6.62
CA LEU A 58 10.35 2.59 7.39
C LEU A 58 9.44 3.46 6.52
N SER A 59 8.59 4.25 7.17
CA SER A 59 7.79 5.27 6.46
C SER A 59 8.72 6.24 5.70
N GLY A 60 8.38 6.53 4.45
CA GLY A 60 9.18 7.40 3.58
C GLY A 60 10.42 6.76 2.97
N SER A 61 10.68 5.47 3.18
CA SER A 61 11.81 4.75 2.56
C SER A 61 11.60 4.44 1.08
N GLY A 62 10.39 4.62 0.54
CA GLY A 62 10.07 4.36 -0.86
C GLY A 62 9.37 3.01 -1.14
N LYS A 63 8.83 2.32 -0.10
CA LYS A 63 8.11 1.05 -0.29
C LYS A 63 7.04 1.11 -1.36
N SER A 64 6.10 2.05 -1.25
CA SER A 64 5.00 2.20 -2.20
C SER A 64 5.52 2.54 -3.60
N THR A 65 6.50 3.44 -3.70
CA THR A 65 7.14 3.80 -4.97
C THR A 65 7.73 2.58 -5.68
N LEU A 66 8.51 1.77 -4.95
CA LEU A 66 9.14 0.58 -5.51
C LEU A 66 8.11 -0.51 -5.84
N THR A 67 7.09 -0.67 -4.99
CA THR A 67 6.03 -1.66 -5.21
C THR A 67 5.23 -1.35 -6.47
N HIS A 68 4.89 -0.08 -6.72
CA HIS A 68 4.13 0.34 -7.90
C HIS A 68 4.99 0.62 -9.15
N ALA A 69 6.31 0.58 -9.04
CA ALA A 69 7.19 0.80 -10.19
C ALA A 69 6.95 -0.22 -11.31
N LYS A 70 6.68 0.27 -12.52
CA LYS A 70 6.42 -0.55 -13.72
C LYS A 70 7.68 -0.93 -14.50
N HIS A 71 8.85 -0.43 -14.07
CA HIS A 71 10.16 -0.71 -14.68
C HIS A 71 10.19 -0.47 -16.20
N ASN A 72 9.56 0.63 -16.65
CA ASN A 72 9.48 1.05 -18.06
C ASN A 72 8.90 -0.05 -18.99
N GLY A 73 7.93 -0.83 -18.50
CA GLY A 73 7.29 -1.87 -19.30
C GLY A 73 8.15 -3.11 -19.58
N LYS A 74 9.30 -3.24 -18.94
CA LYS A 74 10.25 -4.35 -19.18
C LYS A 74 9.63 -5.75 -19.13
N TYR A 75 8.58 -5.92 -18.34
CA TYR A 75 7.93 -7.21 -18.09
C TYR A 75 6.60 -7.37 -18.83
N ASP A 76 6.15 -6.38 -19.62
CA ASP A 76 4.80 -6.37 -20.21
C ASP A 76 4.63 -7.51 -21.24
N ALA A 77 5.66 -7.84 -21.99
CA ALA A 77 5.64 -8.93 -22.98
C ALA A 77 5.41 -10.32 -22.34
N ASP A 78 5.79 -10.51 -21.09
CA ASP A 78 5.69 -11.79 -20.36
C ASP A 78 4.45 -11.85 -19.45
N GLY A 79 3.52 -10.91 -19.57
CA GLY A 79 2.30 -10.82 -18.75
C GLY A 79 2.35 -9.78 -17.64
N GLY A 80 3.40 -8.95 -17.62
CA GLY A 80 3.50 -7.76 -16.80
C GLY A 80 3.84 -8.01 -15.33
N ILE A 81 3.51 -7.00 -14.52
CA ILE A 81 3.68 -7.01 -13.08
C ILE A 81 2.31 -7.01 -12.42
N LYS A 82 2.11 -7.86 -11.42
CA LYS A 82 0.95 -7.81 -10.53
C LYS A 82 1.37 -7.23 -9.18
N VAL A 83 0.60 -6.30 -8.67
CA VAL A 83 0.80 -5.69 -7.36
C VAL A 83 -0.21 -6.27 -6.39
N LEU A 84 0.26 -6.85 -5.28
CA LEU A 84 -0.62 -7.32 -4.21
C LEU A 84 -1.13 -6.14 -3.38
N HIS A 85 -0.24 -5.48 -2.69
CA HIS A 85 -0.46 -4.28 -1.88
C HIS A 85 0.87 -3.60 -1.56
N ASP A 86 0.83 -2.38 -1.03
CA ASP A 86 2.02 -1.60 -0.66
C ASP A 86 2.12 -1.27 0.84
N ASP A 87 1.13 -1.70 1.65
CA ASP A 87 1.12 -1.44 3.11
C ASP A 87 0.88 -2.71 3.94
N ALA A 88 -0.20 -3.48 3.69
CA ALA A 88 -0.59 -4.58 4.57
C ALA A 88 -1.02 -5.84 3.82
N PHE A 89 -0.37 -6.96 4.13
CA PHE A 89 -0.70 -8.28 3.60
C PHE A 89 -0.33 -9.39 4.58
N ILE A 90 -0.73 -10.60 4.27
CA ILE A 90 -0.39 -11.82 5.01
C ILE A 90 0.13 -12.90 4.07
N ILE A 91 0.99 -13.76 4.56
CA ILE A 91 1.54 -14.89 3.82
C ILE A 91 1.16 -16.17 4.56
N ASN A 92 0.52 -17.11 3.87
CA ASN A 92 0.22 -18.42 4.44
C ASN A 92 1.50 -19.24 4.65
N SER A 93 1.70 -19.81 5.85
CA SER A 93 2.92 -20.54 6.19
C SER A 93 3.07 -21.88 5.47
N ASP A 94 1.96 -22.50 5.04
CA ASP A 94 1.99 -23.82 4.40
C ASP A 94 2.10 -23.69 2.87
N THR A 95 1.29 -22.81 2.28
CA THR A 95 1.20 -22.66 0.82
C THR A 95 2.08 -21.55 0.27
N CYS A 96 2.60 -20.67 1.14
CA CYS A 96 3.33 -19.45 0.79
C CYS A 96 2.54 -18.44 -0.05
N ALA A 97 1.25 -18.66 -0.22
CA ALA A 97 0.37 -17.73 -0.91
C ALA A 97 0.18 -16.45 -0.08
N SER A 98 0.11 -15.31 -0.74
CA SER A 98 -0.03 -14.00 -0.10
C SER A 98 -1.40 -13.40 -0.39
N ILE A 99 -1.98 -12.72 0.60
CA ILE A 99 -3.31 -12.10 0.53
C ILE A 99 -3.23 -10.66 1.02
N ALA A 100 -3.77 -9.72 0.25
CA ALA A 100 -3.91 -8.32 0.67
C ALA A 100 -4.96 -8.19 1.76
N LEU A 101 -4.69 -7.41 2.80
CA LEU A 101 -5.65 -7.17 3.89
C LEU A 101 -6.54 -5.94 3.65
N GLU A 102 -6.17 -5.06 2.76
CA GLU A 102 -6.91 -3.82 2.50
C GLU A 102 -7.47 -3.80 1.08
N PRO A 103 -8.75 -3.46 0.91
CA PRO A 103 -9.37 -3.36 -0.41
C PRO A 103 -9.01 -2.07 -1.16
N THR A 104 -8.41 -1.10 -0.47
CA THR A 104 -8.11 0.26 -0.96
C THR A 104 -6.71 0.66 -0.55
N TYR A 105 -6.22 1.79 -1.06
CA TYR A 105 -4.99 2.42 -0.59
C TYR A 105 -5.30 3.52 0.42
N PHE A 106 -4.40 3.72 1.37
CA PHE A 106 -4.53 4.73 2.41
C PHE A 106 -3.29 5.60 2.42
N ASP A 107 -3.44 6.83 1.96
CA ASP A 107 -2.34 7.74 1.68
C ASP A 107 -2.42 9.02 2.52
N LYS A 108 -1.31 9.74 2.62
CA LYS A 108 -1.28 11.09 3.13
C LYS A 108 -1.80 12.05 2.08
N THR A 109 -2.64 13.02 2.46
CA THR A 109 -3.12 14.03 1.51
C THR A 109 -1.99 14.91 0.96
N ALA A 110 -0.90 15.06 1.70
CA ALA A 110 0.28 15.78 1.24
C ALA A 110 0.94 15.15 -0.02
N ASP A 111 0.64 13.89 -0.33
CA ASP A 111 1.14 13.19 -1.52
C ASP A 111 0.33 13.54 -2.80
N TYR A 112 -0.73 14.37 -2.65
CA TYR A 112 -1.64 14.78 -3.72
C TYR A 112 -1.63 16.29 -3.92
N PRO A 113 -0.70 16.85 -4.72
CA PRO A 113 -0.76 18.27 -5.08
C PRO A 113 -2.12 18.67 -5.67
N THR A 114 -2.53 19.90 -5.44
CA THR A 114 -3.78 20.42 -6.01
C THR A 114 -3.80 20.20 -7.53
N GLY A 115 -4.89 19.64 -8.05
CA GLY A 115 -5.00 19.27 -9.47
C GLY A 115 -4.29 17.96 -9.85
N CYS A 116 -3.78 17.18 -8.89
CA CYS A 116 -3.17 15.88 -9.18
C CYS A 116 -4.19 14.94 -9.86
N PRO A 117 -3.83 14.28 -10.98
CA PRO A 117 -4.72 13.33 -11.66
C PRO A 117 -5.24 12.20 -10.77
N ASP A 118 -4.48 11.83 -9.75
CA ASP A 118 -4.84 10.78 -8.79
C ASP A 118 -6.05 11.15 -7.92
N ASN A 119 -6.41 12.44 -7.84
CA ASN A 119 -7.63 12.89 -7.18
C ASN A 119 -8.89 12.23 -7.74
N ALA A 120 -8.89 11.83 -9.02
CA ALA A 120 -10.00 11.11 -9.64
C ALA A 120 -10.28 9.73 -9.00
N TYR A 121 -9.32 9.17 -8.28
CA TYR A 121 -9.44 7.87 -7.61
C TYR A 121 -9.74 7.98 -6.12
N LEU A 122 -9.87 9.19 -5.57
CA LEU A 122 -10.17 9.37 -4.15
C LEU A 122 -11.62 9.00 -3.85
N LEU A 123 -11.79 8.16 -2.84
CA LEU A 123 -13.11 7.77 -2.32
C LEU A 123 -13.52 8.66 -1.15
N SER A 124 -12.57 9.06 -0.32
CA SER A 124 -12.77 10.01 0.78
C SER A 124 -11.46 10.65 1.20
N ALA A 125 -11.55 11.85 1.79
CA ALA A 125 -10.43 12.51 2.45
C ALA A 125 -10.89 13.01 3.83
N GLN A 126 -9.98 12.97 4.81
CA GLN A 126 -10.21 13.43 6.17
C GLN A 126 -9.07 14.32 6.65
N ASN A 127 -9.40 15.28 7.50
CA ASN A 127 -8.45 16.24 8.08
C ASN A 127 -7.64 16.99 6.99
N CYS A 128 -8.29 17.28 5.87
CA CYS A 128 -7.73 18.01 4.75
C CYS A 128 -8.75 19.00 4.23
N SER A 129 -8.31 20.19 3.91
CA SER A 129 -9.14 21.20 3.23
C SER A 129 -9.43 20.72 1.79
N CYS A 130 -10.64 20.95 1.34
CA CYS A 130 -11.09 20.61 0.00
C CYS A 130 -11.76 21.81 -0.67
N THR A 131 -11.68 21.86 -2.00
CA THR A 131 -12.44 22.77 -2.86
C THR A 131 -13.05 21.96 -4.02
N LEU A 132 -13.79 22.62 -4.88
CA LEU A 132 -14.29 22.03 -6.13
C LEU A 132 -13.53 22.63 -7.30
N ASP A 133 -13.27 21.84 -8.33
CA ASP A 133 -12.80 22.33 -9.61
C ASP A 133 -13.97 22.86 -10.46
N GLU A 134 -13.69 23.29 -11.68
CA GLU A 134 -14.68 23.86 -12.62
C GLU A 134 -15.77 22.84 -13.00
N ASP A 135 -15.47 21.54 -12.93
CA ASP A 135 -16.40 20.44 -13.19
C ASP A 135 -17.17 20.00 -11.94
N GLY A 136 -16.99 20.66 -10.80
CA GLY A 136 -17.61 20.31 -9.51
C GLY A 136 -17.00 19.08 -8.82
N LYS A 137 -15.80 18.64 -9.22
CA LYS A 137 -15.10 17.52 -8.57
C LYS A 137 -14.30 18.01 -7.37
N ILE A 138 -14.21 17.16 -6.35
CA ILE A 138 -13.44 17.45 -5.14
C ILE A 138 -11.95 17.49 -5.48
N GLN A 139 -11.33 18.61 -5.12
CA GLN A 139 -9.89 18.79 -5.14
C GLN A 139 -9.37 19.00 -3.72
N LEU A 140 -8.26 18.36 -3.39
CA LEU A 140 -7.58 18.57 -2.11
C LEU A 140 -6.75 19.85 -2.17
N VAL A 141 -6.83 20.65 -1.11
CA VAL A 141 -5.96 21.83 -0.91
C VAL A 141 -4.81 21.40 0.00
N THR A 142 -3.81 20.75 -0.57
CA THR A 142 -2.72 20.10 0.17
C THR A 142 -1.67 21.06 0.72
N GLU A 143 -1.62 22.28 0.19
CA GLU A 143 -0.73 23.36 0.62
C GLU A 143 -1.18 24.00 1.95
N ASP A 144 -2.38 23.69 2.42
CA ASP A 144 -2.87 24.21 3.69
C ASP A 144 -2.11 23.56 4.85
N ILE A 145 -1.35 24.39 5.58
CA ILE A 145 -0.54 23.97 6.73
C ILE A 145 -1.33 23.28 7.86
N ARG A 146 -2.68 23.44 7.86
CA ARG A 146 -3.56 22.79 8.82
C ARG A 146 -3.79 21.31 8.53
N ASN A 147 -3.36 20.81 7.37
CA ASN A 147 -3.58 19.43 6.91
C ASN A 147 -2.61 18.39 7.52
N GLY A 148 -1.91 18.67 8.61
CA GLY A 148 -0.85 17.81 9.16
C GLY A 148 -1.24 16.34 9.36
N ASN A 149 -2.52 16.07 9.65
CA ASN A 149 -3.10 14.73 9.80
C ASN A 149 -4.00 14.34 8.62
N GLY A 150 -3.87 15.01 7.47
CA GLY A 150 -4.68 14.72 6.29
C GLY A 150 -4.43 13.29 5.78
N ARG A 151 -5.52 12.56 5.55
CA ARG A 151 -5.52 11.20 5.01
C ARG A 151 -6.58 11.04 3.95
N ALA A 152 -6.26 10.24 2.94
CA ALA A 152 -7.18 9.90 1.87
C ALA A 152 -7.29 8.39 1.70
N ILE A 153 -8.49 7.92 1.37
CA ILE A 153 -8.74 6.56 0.91
C ILE A 153 -8.83 6.62 -0.61
N LYS A 154 -7.97 5.87 -1.29
CA LYS A 154 -7.89 5.82 -2.74
C LYS A 154 -8.36 4.45 -3.24
N SER A 155 -9.16 4.46 -4.31
CA SER A 155 -9.67 3.27 -4.96
C SER A 155 -8.56 2.35 -5.47
N LYS A 156 -8.77 1.03 -5.41
CA LYS A 156 -7.89 0.06 -6.05
C LYS A 156 -7.78 0.21 -7.56
N LEU A 157 -8.74 0.87 -8.19
CA LEU A 157 -8.73 1.14 -9.63
C LEU A 157 -7.59 2.07 -10.06
N TRP A 158 -7.00 2.81 -9.14
CA TRP A 158 -5.76 3.56 -9.38
C TRP A 158 -4.60 2.66 -9.82
N SER A 159 -4.56 1.41 -9.35
CA SER A 159 -3.54 0.41 -9.73
C SER A 159 -4.21 -0.71 -10.54
N PRO A 160 -4.29 -0.60 -11.88
CA PRO A 160 -5.04 -1.54 -12.73
C PRO A 160 -4.46 -2.95 -12.72
N ASN A 161 -3.20 -3.10 -12.33
CA ASN A 161 -2.51 -4.39 -12.21
C ASN A 161 -2.55 -4.96 -10.77
N ARG A 162 -3.39 -4.40 -9.91
CA ARG A 162 -3.58 -4.92 -8.57
C ARG A 162 -4.32 -6.25 -8.57
N VAL A 163 -3.86 -7.14 -7.69
CA VAL A 163 -4.53 -8.40 -7.36
C VAL A 163 -4.74 -8.50 -5.85
N ASP A 164 -5.76 -9.22 -5.41
CA ASP A 164 -6.04 -9.42 -4.00
C ASP A 164 -5.30 -10.65 -3.42
N LYS A 165 -4.72 -11.51 -4.31
CA LYS A 165 -3.97 -12.71 -3.95
C LYS A 165 -2.83 -12.98 -4.94
N ILE A 166 -1.69 -13.45 -4.41
CA ILE A 166 -0.59 -14.03 -5.18
C ILE A 166 -0.35 -15.45 -4.65
N ASP A 167 -0.49 -16.45 -5.53
CA ASP A 167 -0.33 -17.87 -5.16
C ASP A 167 1.13 -18.32 -5.17
N ALA A 168 1.98 -17.64 -5.93
CA ALA A 168 3.39 -17.97 -6.00
C ALA A 168 4.13 -17.58 -4.70
N PRO A 169 5.10 -18.38 -4.25
CA PRO A 169 5.87 -18.10 -3.04
C PRO A 169 6.77 -16.86 -3.22
N VAL A 170 7.09 -16.22 -2.11
CA VAL A 170 8.05 -15.09 -2.08
C VAL A 170 9.45 -15.61 -2.42
N ASN A 171 10.07 -15.04 -3.44
CA ASN A 171 11.39 -15.40 -3.90
C ASN A 171 12.50 -14.48 -3.34
N ALA A 172 12.15 -13.22 -3.05
CA ALA A 172 13.10 -12.26 -2.51
C ALA A 172 12.43 -11.29 -1.53
N ILE A 173 13.19 -10.91 -0.52
CA ILE A 173 12.84 -9.88 0.45
C ILE A 173 13.86 -8.75 0.35
N PHE A 174 13.36 -7.53 0.15
CA PHE A 174 14.16 -6.32 0.10
C PHE A 174 13.88 -5.46 1.33
N TRP A 175 14.93 -5.19 2.09
CA TRP A 175 14.91 -4.20 3.15
C TRP A 175 15.42 -2.88 2.60
N ILE A 176 14.57 -1.88 2.56
CA ILE A 176 14.93 -0.56 2.01
C ILE A 176 14.98 0.48 3.11
N MET A 177 15.95 1.35 3.01
CA MET A 177 16.13 2.47 3.92
C MET A 177 16.47 3.74 3.12
N LYS A 178 16.25 4.89 3.74
CA LYS A 178 16.63 6.17 3.20
C LYS A 178 17.88 6.64 3.92
N ASP A 179 19.04 6.32 3.39
CA ASP A 179 20.33 6.74 3.92
C ASP A 179 21.25 7.17 2.75
N PRO A 180 21.54 8.47 2.63
CA PRO A 180 22.40 8.97 1.55
C PRO A 180 23.88 8.64 1.72
N THR A 181 24.29 8.09 2.86
CA THR A 181 25.70 7.81 3.18
C THR A 181 26.13 6.39 2.79
N ILE A 182 25.17 5.52 2.47
CA ILE A 182 25.45 4.14 2.06
C ILE A 182 25.28 3.96 0.55
N PRO A 183 25.97 2.97 -0.07
CA PRO A 183 25.74 2.60 -1.46
C PRO A 183 24.26 2.25 -1.73
N PRO A 184 23.78 2.43 -2.98
CA PRO A 184 22.39 2.10 -3.34
C PRO A 184 22.00 0.64 -3.09
N VAL A 185 22.97 -0.26 -3.09
CA VAL A 185 22.79 -1.69 -2.76
C VAL A 185 23.88 -2.12 -1.81
N VAL A 186 23.51 -2.80 -0.74
CA VAL A 186 24.41 -3.38 0.26
C VAL A 186 24.09 -4.87 0.36
N ASN A 187 25.10 -5.71 0.34
CA ASN A 187 25.00 -7.16 0.57
C ASN A 187 25.22 -7.47 2.05
#